data_ad9ee092546610f5f7545169ef791163
#
_entry.id   ad9ee092546610f5f7545169ef791163
#
_cell.length_a   1.000
_cell.length_b   1.000
_cell.length_c   1.000
_cell.angle_alpha   90.00
_cell.angle_beta   90.00
_cell.angle_gamma   90.00
#
_symmetry.space_group_name_H-M   'P 1'
#
loop_
_entity.id
_entity.type
_entity.pdbx_description
1 polymer ?
#
loop_
_entity_poly.entity_id
_entity_poly.type
_entity_poly.pdbx_seq_one_letter_code
_entity_poly.pdbx_strand_id
1 'polypeptide(L)'
;HEGNLLAAAEGADILKFNQLTARKKRLRFQRSNIHDWGLVALEPIESEDFVIEYVGELVRRQISDIRECQYEKMGIGSSYLFRLDDGYVVDATKRGGIARFINHSCEPNCYTKVITVEGQKKIFIYAKRHIHAGEELTYNYKFPLEEQKILCNCGSKRCRGSMN
;
A
#
# COMPACT_ATOMS: atom_id res chain seq x y z
N HIS A 1 18.69 -18.38 26.01
CA HIS A 1 18.82 -18.81 24.61
C HIS A 1 17.71 -18.27 23.70
N GLU A 2 16.46 -18.17 24.15
CA GLU A 2 15.36 -17.60 23.37
C GLU A 2 15.54 -16.09 23.11
N GLY A 3 16.04 -15.34 24.09
CA GLY A 3 16.29 -13.91 23.95
C GLY A 3 17.33 -13.56 22.88
N ASN A 4 18.37 -14.40 22.71
CA ASN A 4 19.39 -14.19 21.70
C ASN A 4 18.90 -14.47 20.28
N LEU A 5 17.98 -15.44 20.11
CA LEU A 5 17.38 -15.75 18.83
C LEU A 5 16.43 -14.64 18.38
N LEU A 6 15.64 -14.07 19.30
CA LEU A 6 14.75 -12.93 19.01
C LEU A 6 15.56 -11.69 18.65
N ALA A 7 16.62 -11.38 19.38
CA ALA A 7 17.48 -10.24 19.08
C ALA A 7 18.20 -10.39 17.72
N ALA A 8 18.64 -11.61 17.39
CA ALA A 8 19.25 -11.89 16.10
C ALA A 8 18.23 -11.76 14.95
N ALA A 9 16.98 -12.21 15.15
CA ALA A 9 15.92 -12.08 14.17
C ALA A 9 15.54 -10.60 13.93
N GLU A 10 15.44 -9.80 15.01
CA GLU A 10 15.19 -8.36 14.91
C GLU A 10 16.32 -7.65 14.17
N GLY A 11 17.59 -7.99 14.47
CA GLY A 11 18.75 -7.44 13.78
C GLY A 11 18.77 -7.77 12.29
N ALA A 12 18.40 -9.01 11.93
CA ALA A 12 18.29 -9.44 10.54
C ALA A 12 17.16 -8.70 9.81
N ASP A 13 16.03 -8.45 10.46
CA ASP A 13 14.90 -7.70 9.90
C ASP A 13 15.27 -6.23 9.66
N ILE A 14 16.01 -5.60 10.56
CA ILE A 14 16.50 -4.23 10.40
C ILE A 14 17.45 -4.14 9.20
N LEU A 15 18.40 -5.07 9.07
CA LEU A 15 19.32 -5.11 7.93
C LEU A 15 18.55 -5.29 6.63
N LYS A 16 17.60 -6.20 6.58
CA LYS A 16 16.75 -6.43 5.42
C LYS A 16 15.94 -5.18 5.07
N PHE A 17 15.35 -4.53 6.07
CA PHE A 17 14.63 -3.27 5.89
C PHE A 17 15.52 -2.20 5.25
N ASN A 18 16.72 -1.97 5.79
CA ASN A 18 17.67 -0.99 5.26
C ASN A 18 18.09 -1.32 3.83
N GLN A 19 18.35 -2.58 3.53
CA GLN A 19 18.69 -3.03 2.18
C GLN A 19 17.55 -2.82 1.19
N LEU A 20 16.31 -3.14 1.58
CA LEU A 20 15.13 -2.99 0.73
C LEU A 20 14.83 -1.52 0.45
N THR A 21 14.86 -0.66 1.47
CA THR A 21 14.60 0.78 1.27
C THR A 21 15.65 1.44 0.37
N ALA A 22 16.90 0.97 0.40
CA ALA A 22 17.95 1.41 -0.50
C ALA A 22 17.72 0.98 -1.97
N ARG A 23 16.90 -0.05 -2.21
CA ARG A 23 16.59 -0.60 -3.54
C ARG A 23 15.27 -0.10 -4.12
N LYS A 24 14.68 0.93 -3.52
CA LYS A 24 13.43 1.50 -4.01
C LYS A 24 13.51 1.78 -5.51
N LYS A 25 12.49 1.34 -6.25
CA LYS A 25 12.41 1.52 -7.69
C LYS A 25 12.10 2.97 -8.05
N ARG A 26 12.49 3.39 -9.26
CA ARG A 26 12.15 4.71 -9.78
C ARG A 26 10.71 4.73 -10.24
N LEU A 27 9.94 5.64 -9.69
CA LEU A 27 8.52 5.78 -9.97
C LEU A 27 8.21 7.23 -10.32
N ARG A 28 7.15 7.43 -11.07
CA ARG A 28 6.64 8.75 -11.42
C ARG A 28 5.16 8.87 -11.09
N PHE A 29 4.81 9.98 -10.49
CA PHE A 29 3.46 10.40 -10.23
C PHE A 29 2.88 11.04 -11.50
N GLN A 30 1.72 10.57 -11.97
CA GLN A 30 1.07 11.11 -13.17
C GLN A 30 -0.44 10.89 -13.15
N ARG A 31 -1.15 11.50 -14.09
CA ARG A 31 -2.57 11.25 -14.30
C ARG A 31 -2.82 9.77 -14.60
N SER A 32 -3.88 9.23 -13.99
CA SER A 32 -4.24 7.81 -14.08
C SER A 32 -5.53 7.62 -14.88
N ASN A 33 -5.61 6.52 -15.63
CA ASN A 33 -6.85 6.09 -16.26
C ASN A 33 -7.83 5.45 -15.27
N ILE A 34 -7.37 5.07 -14.08
CA ILE A 34 -8.19 4.43 -13.05
C ILE A 34 -8.85 5.47 -12.16
N HIS A 35 -8.06 6.40 -11.63
CA HIS A 35 -8.51 7.45 -10.72
C HIS A 35 -7.50 8.58 -10.71
N ASP A 36 -7.93 9.82 -10.79
CA ASP A 36 -7.18 11.09 -10.83
C ASP A 36 -5.67 10.97 -11.03
N TRP A 37 -4.95 10.44 -10.04
CA TRP A 37 -3.50 10.30 -10.01
C TRP A 37 -3.10 8.86 -9.70
N GLY A 38 -1.96 8.47 -10.23
CA GLY A 38 -1.38 7.16 -10.00
C GLY A 38 0.14 7.18 -10.02
N LEU A 39 0.75 6.06 -9.71
CA LEU A 39 2.20 5.84 -9.82
C LEU A 39 2.50 4.93 -11.00
N VAL A 40 3.52 5.30 -11.76
CA VAL A 40 3.98 4.58 -12.95
C VAL A 40 5.43 4.17 -12.76
N ALA A 41 5.76 2.96 -13.18
CA ALA A 41 7.13 2.47 -13.19
C ALA A 41 7.95 3.22 -14.26
N LEU A 42 9.10 3.78 -13.88
CA LEU A 42 10.04 4.40 -14.82
C LEU A 42 11.12 3.43 -15.31
N GLU A 43 11.19 2.25 -14.71
CA GLU A 43 12.12 1.18 -15.07
C GLU A 43 11.39 -0.15 -15.03
N PRO A 44 11.88 -1.18 -15.76
CA PRO A 44 11.32 -2.53 -15.64
C PRO A 44 11.50 -3.05 -14.21
N ILE A 45 10.47 -3.73 -13.68
CA ILE A 45 10.49 -4.31 -12.35
C ILE A 45 10.24 -5.81 -12.49
N GLU A 46 11.13 -6.62 -11.97
CA GLU A 46 11.00 -8.08 -12.02
C GLU A 46 9.97 -8.58 -10.99
N SER A 47 9.37 -9.73 -11.28
CA SER A 47 8.46 -10.40 -10.35
C SER A 47 9.14 -10.62 -8.99
N GLU A 48 8.42 -10.36 -7.92
CA GLU A 48 8.85 -10.48 -6.52
C GLU A 48 9.87 -9.42 -6.06
N ASP A 49 10.24 -8.47 -6.92
CA ASP A 49 11.09 -7.35 -6.50
C ASP A 49 10.34 -6.38 -5.58
N PHE A 50 11.07 -5.86 -4.60
CA PHE A 50 10.59 -4.76 -3.78
C PHE A 50 10.39 -3.50 -4.63
N VAL A 51 9.26 -2.85 -4.46
CA VAL A 51 8.91 -1.62 -5.21
C VAL A 51 9.03 -0.41 -4.31
N ILE A 52 8.26 -0.35 -3.23
CA ILE A 52 8.20 0.80 -2.34
C ILE A 52 7.52 0.43 -1.01
N GLU A 53 7.78 1.21 0.04
CA GLU A 53 7.03 1.12 1.30
C GLU A 53 5.80 2.02 1.26
N TYR A 54 4.66 1.52 1.76
CA TYR A 54 3.48 2.32 2.01
C TYR A 54 3.66 3.02 3.37
N VAL A 55 4.10 4.27 3.33
CA VAL A 55 4.42 5.06 4.52
C VAL A 55 3.17 5.78 5.02
N GLY A 56 2.94 5.74 6.32
CA GLY A 56 1.84 6.43 6.97
C GLY A 56 1.91 6.28 8.48
N GLU A 57 0.94 6.81 9.16
CA GLU A 57 0.83 6.75 10.61
C GLU A 57 0.00 5.54 11.03
N LEU A 58 0.57 4.69 11.89
CA LEU A 58 -0.14 3.51 12.41
C LEU A 58 -1.10 3.95 13.52
N VAL A 59 -2.39 3.71 13.30
CA VAL A 59 -3.45 4.06 14.26
C VAL A 59 -4.38 2.86 14.46
N ARG A 60 -5.08 2.84 15.61
CA ARG A 60 -6.13 1.85 15.85
C ARG A 60 -7.35 2.16 15.00
N ARG A 61 -8.11 1.13 14.64
CA ARG A 61 -9.29 1.24 13.78
C ARG A 61 -10.29 2.28 14.29
N GLN A 62 -10.54 2.35 15.59
CA GLN A 62 -11.46 3.33 16.17
C GLN A 62 -11.00 4.77 15.94
N ILE A 63 -9.69 5.00 16.04
CA ILE A 63 -9.10 6.33 15.76
C ILE A 63 -9.19 6.63 14.27
N SER A 64 -8.97 5.65 13.42
CA SER A 64 -9.11 5.78 11.97
C SER A 64 -10.53 6.20 11.57
N ASP A 65 -11.55 5.59 12.16
CA ASP A 65 -12.96 5.91 11.88
C ASP A 65 -13.28 7.37 12.26
N ILE A 66 -12.78 7.83 13.42
CA ILE A 66 -12.93 9.23 13.87
C ILE A 66 -12.22 10.18 12.88
N ARG A 67 -11.00 9.86 12.47
CA ARG A 67 -10.22 10.67 11.53
C ARG A 67 -10.91 10.77 10.17
N GLU A 68 -11.47 9.67 9.68
CA GLU A 68 -12.19 9.65 8.41
C GLU A 68 -13.37 10.63 8.42
N CYS A 69 -14.16 10.65 9.50
CA CYS A 69 -15.23 11.62 9.70
C CYS A 69 -14.70 13.06 9.76
N GLN A 70 -13.58 13.30 10.44
CA GLN A 70 -12.94 14.61 10.52
C GLN A 70 -12.46 15.09 9.15
N TYR A 71 -11.86 14.20 8.37
CA TYR A 71 -11.38 14.53 7.02
C TYR A 71 -12.54 14.94 6.11
N GLU A 72 -13.67 14.25 6.16
CA GLU A 72 -14.86 14.64 5.43
C GLU A 72 -15.36 16.04 5.82
N LYS A 73 -15.43 16.32 7.12
CA LYS A 73 -15.85 17.64 7.64
C LYS A 73 -14.90 18.77 7.24
N MET A 74 -13.61 18.46 7.09
CA MET A 74 -12.60 19.42 6.66
C MET A 74 -12.57 19.62 5.14
N GLY A 75 -13.41 18.92 4.40
CA GLY A 75 -13.45 19.00 2.93
C GLY A 75 -12.31 18.26 2.24
N ILE A 76 -11.63 17.35 2.94
CA ILE A 76 -10.61 16.49 2.33
C ILE A 76 -11.32 15.42 1.53
N GLY A 77 -11.25 15.52 0.19
CA GLY A 77 -11.99 14.66 -0.73
C GLY A 77 -11.47 13.22 -0.83
N SER A 78 -10.25 12.96 -0.42
CA SER A 78 -9.66 11.63 -0.41
C SER A 78 -8.90 11.41 0.87
N SER A 79 -9.26 10.38 1.62
CA SER A 79 -8.48 9.89 2.75
C SER A 79 -7.70 8.65 2.30
N TYR A 80 -6.48 8.51 2.77
CA TYR A 80 -5.58 7.42 2.40
C TYR A 80 -5.36 6.52 3.61
N LEU A 81 -6.23 5.51 3.72
CA LEU A 81 -6.28 4.59 4.86
C LEU A 81 -6.01 3.17 4.36
N PHE A 82 -4.96 2.54 4.87
CA PHE A 82 -4.64 1.15 4.55
C PHE A 82 -4.97 0.28 5.77
N ARG A 83 -5.98 -0.60 5.64
CA ARG A 83 -6.45 -1.45 6.72
C ARG A 83 -5.60 -2.71 6.85
N LEU A 84 -5.20 -3.02 8.10
CA LEU A 84 -4.53 -4.25 8.47
C LEU A 84 -5.53 -5.23 9.11
N ASP A 85 -5.24 -6.52 9.04
CA ASP A 85 -6.15 -7.57 9.52
C ASP A 85 -6.29 -7.62 11.06
N ASP A 86 -5.42 -6.93 11.80
CA ASP A 86 -5.33 -7.00 13.25
C ASP A 86 -5.97 -5.81 14.00
N GLY A 87 -6.82 -5.06 13.34
CA GLY A 87 -7.52 -3.91 13.93
C GLY A 87 -6.74 -2.62 13.88
N TYR A 88 -5.64 -2.56 13.14
CA TYR A 88 -4.86 -1.36 12.88
C TYR A 88 -5.08 -0.84 11.46
N VAL A 89 -4.81 0.45 11.29
CA VAL A 89 -4.89 1.14 9.99
C VAL A 89 -3.65 2.00 9.84
N VAL A 90 -3.07 2.03 8.64
CA VAL A 90 -2.02 2.99 8.31
C VAL A 90 -2.68 4.18 7.62
N ASP A 91 -2.60 5.34 8.25
CA ASP A 91 -3.17 6.59 7.75
C ASP A 91 -2.07 7.40 7.04
N ALA A 92 -2.16 7.48 5.73
CA ALA A 92 -1.23 8.22 4.88
C ALA A 92 -1.79 9.57 4.40
N THR A 93 -2.91 10.02 4.95
CA THR A 93 -3.61 11.24 4.50
C THR A 93 -2.77 12.50 4.71
N LYS A 94 -2.23 12.68 5.89
CA LYS A 94 -1.40 13.86 6.23
C LYS A 94 0.09 13.56 6.28
N ARG A 95 0.47 12.37 6.69
CA ARG A 95 1.86 11.93 6.84
C ARG A 95 2.05 10.64 6.05
N GLY A 96 2.27 10.76 4.75
CA GLY A 96 2.42 9.61 3.89
C GLY A 96 3.43 9.85 2.80
N GLY A 97 3.86 8.77 2.17
CA GLY A 97 4.70 8.78 0.99
C GLY A 97 3.87 8.72 -0.29
N ILE A 98 4.56 8.64 -1.41
CA ILE A 98 3.92 8.60 -2.74
C ILE A 98 3.17 7.28 -3.01
N ALA A 99 3.47 6.21 -2.26
CA ALA A 99 2.78 4.92 -2.43
C ALA A 99 1.26 5.02 -2.20
N ARG A 100 0.78 6.02 -1.48
CA ARG A 100 -0.65 6.26 -1.28
C ARG A 100 -1.41 6.51 -2.59
N PHE A 101 -0.73 6.89 -3.66
CA PHE A 101 -1.34 7.13 -4.97
C PHE A 101 -1.44 5.88 -5.84
N ILE A 102 -1.01 4.71 -5.36
CA ILE A 102 -1.20 3.45 -6.07
C ILE A 102 -2.68 3.10 -6.06
N ASN A 103 -3.25 2.92 -7.23
CA ASN A 103 -4.68 2.67 -7.40
C ASN A 103 -5.03 1.19 -7.24
N HIS A 104 -6.32 0.94 -7.01
CA HIS A 104 -6.86 -0.42 -6.91
C HIS A 104 -7.02 -1.05 -8.29
N SER A 105 -6.72 -2.35 -8.38
CA SER A 105 -7.17 -3.22 -9.46
C SER A 105 -7.59 -4.58 -8.90
N CYS A 106 -8.60 -5.17 -9.54
CA CYS A 106 -9.02 -6.54 -9.25
C CYS A 106 -8.04 -7.56 -9.83
N GLU A 107 -7.21 -7.14 -10.79
CA GLU A 107 -6.12 -7.92 -11.38
C GLU A 107 -4.82 -7.12 -11.28
N PRO A 108 -4.25 -7.00 -10.05
CA PRO A 108 -3.16 -6.08 -9.78
C PRO A 108 -1.80 -6.62 -10.25
N ASN A 109 -0.86 -5.70 -10.49
CA ASN A 109 0.52 -6.07 -10.75
C ASN A 109 1.43 -6.02 -9.52
N CYS A 110 0.91 -5.57 -8.38
CA CYS A 110 1.63 -5.55 -7.11
C CYS A 110 0.82 -6.23 -6.01
N TYR A 111 1.51 -6.59 -4.93
CA TYR A 111 0.90 -7.08 -3.71
C TYR A 111 1.62 -6.49 -2.49
N THR A 112 0.97 -6.58 -1.34
CA THR A 112 1.48 -5.99 -0.11
C THR A 112 1.86 -7.05 0.90
N LYS A 113 2.92 -6.78 1.69
CA LYS A 113 3.31 -7.58 2.85
C LYS A 113 3.43 -6.68 4.06
N VAL A 114 2.89 -7.14 5.19
CA VAL A 114 3.09 -6.48 6.48
C VAL A 114 4.29 -7.11 7.16
N ILE A 115 5.28 -6.28 7.49
CA ILE A 115 6.52 -6.71 8.13
C ILE A 115 6.66 -5.94 9.43
N THR A 116 7.05 -6.62 10.51
CA THR A 116 7.33 -5.98 11.80
C THR A 116 8.82 -5.68 11.90
N VAL A 117 9.17 -4.41 12.08
CA VAL A 117 10.53 -3.94 12.24
C VAL A 117 10.60 -3.15 13.55
N GLU A 118 11.44 -3.59 14.48
CA GLU A 118 11.59 -2.96 15.81
C GLU A 118 10.24 -2.76 16.53
N GLY A 119 9.37 -3.78 16.46
CA GLY A 119 8.04 -3.72 17.06
C GLY A 119 7.02 -2.88 16.31
N GLN A 120 7.40 -2.24 15.20
CA GLN A 120 6.50 -1.44 14.37
C GLN A 120 6.12 -2.18 13.10
N LYS A 121 4.84 -2.14 12.75
CA LYS A 121 4.34 -2.72 11.52
C LYS A 121 4.62 -1.81 10.33
N LYS A 122 5.19 -2.37 9.28
CA LYS A 122 5.49 -1.69 8.02
C LYS A 122 4.78 -2.42 6.89
N ILE A 123 4.33 -1.68 5.89
CA ILE A 123 3.68 -2.24 4.72
C ILE A 123 4.63 -2.08 3.53
N PHE A 124 5.07 -3.21 2.97
CA PHE A 124 5.95 -3.25 1.82
C PHE A 124 5.18 -3.70 0.59
N ILE A 125 5.43 -3.05 -0.53
CA ILE A 125 4.81 -3.34 -1.82
C ILE A 125 5.84 -4.02 -2.71
N TYR A 126 5.44 -5.17 -3.28
CA TYR A 126 6.26 -6.01 -4.16
C TYR A 126 5.58 -6.19 -5.50
N ALA A 127 6.36 -6.39 -6.54
CA ALA A 127 5.82 -6.76 -7.84
C ALA A 127 5.30 -8.19 -7.80
N LYS A 128 4.08 -8.39 -8.28
CA LYS A 128 3.44 -9.71 -8.38
C LYS A 128 3.85 -10.44 -9.67
N ARG A 129 4.19 -9.69 -10.69
CA ARG A 129 4.66 -10.15 -11.99
C ARG A 129 5.69 -9.16 -12.53
N HIS A 130 6.29 -9.48 -13.68
CA HIS A 130 7.10 -8.50 -14.39
C HIS A 130 6.26 -7.27 -14.74
N ILE A 131 6.79 -6.08 -14.45
CA ILE A 131 6.15 -4.80 -14.75
C ILE A 131 7.04 -4.06 -15.75
N HIS A 132 6.46 -3.65 -16.88
CA HIS A 132 7.18 -2.88 -17.88
C HIS A 132 7.29 -1.41 -17.49
N ALA A 133 8.35 -0.74 -17.92
CA ALA A 133 8.44 0.71 -17.81
C ALA A 133 7.22 1.35 -18.46
N GLY A 134 6.59 2.30 -17.77
CA GLY A 134 5.37 2.95 -18.24
C GLY A 134 4.07 2.35 -17.73
N GLU A 135 4.09 1.16 -17.13
CA GLU A 135 2.88 0.59 -16.53
C GLU A 135 2.51 1.29 -15.23
N GLU A 136 1.22 1.50 -15.02
CA GLU A 136 0.70 1.98 -13.73
C GLU A 136 0.74 0.86 -12.70
N LEU A 137 1.22 1.17 -11.49
CA LEU A 137 1.24 0.24 -10.37
C LEU A 137 -0.15 0.14 -9.75
N THR A 138 -0.56 -1.08 -9.45
CA THR A 138 -1.86 -1.36 -8.83
C THR A 138 -1.73 -2.45 -7.77
N TYR A 139 -2.59 -2.42 -6.75
CA TYR A 139 -2.77 -3.54 -5.84
C TYR A 139 -4.24 -3.69 -5.46
N ASN A 140 -4.62 -4.85 -4.92
CA ASN A 140 -5.98 -5.08 -4.49
C ASN A 140 -6.15 -4.51 -3.07
N TYR A 141 -7.01 -3.52 -2.92
CA TYR A 141 -7.26 -2.85 -1.64
C TYR A 141 -7.93 -3.77 -0.60
N LYS A 142 -8.60 -4.85 -1.04
CA LYS A 142 -9.30 -5.79 -0.17
C LYS A 142 -10.31 -5.09 0.75
N PHE A 143 -11.08 -4.15 0.22
CA PHE A 143 -12.11 -3.49 0.99
C PHE A 143 -13.16 -4.52 1.49
N PRO A 144 -13.67 -4.35 2.72
CA PRO A 144 -14.67 -5.25 3.24
C PRO A 144 -15.95 -5.21 2.42
N LEU A 145 -16.67 -6.33 2.39
CA LEU A 145 -17.99 -6.39 1.75
C LEU A 145 -18.98 -5.52 2.54
N GLU A 146 -19.64 -4.62 1.85
CA GLU A 146 -20.65 -3.70 2.38
C GLU A 146 -21.86 -3.73 1.45
N GLU A 147 -23.05 -3.32 1.96
CA GLU A 147 -24.24 -3.21 1.14
C GLU A 147 -24.06 -2.25 -0.03
N GLN A 148 -23.44 -1.10 0.25
CA GLN A 148 -23.12 -0.13 -0.78
C GLN A 148 -21.79 -0.51 -1.45
N LYS A 149 -21.86 -0.77 -2.75
CA LYS A 149 -20.68 -1.12 -3.54
C LYS A 149 -19.93 0.11 -4.00
N ILE A 150 -18.59 0.05 -3.94
CA ILE A 150 -17.70 1.06 -4.48
C ILE A 150 -17.31 0.63 -5.89
N LEU A 151 -17.65 1.44 -6.89
CA LEU A 151 -17.35 1.12 -8.29
C LEU A 151 -15.84 0.97 -8.50
N CYS A 152 -15.48 -0.06 -9.26
CA CYS A 152 -14.09 -0.29 -9.64
C CYS A 152 -13.89 0.11 -11.11
N ASN A 153 -12.88 0.95 -11.35
CA ASN A 153 -12.51 1.45 -12.68
C ASN A 153 -11.15 0.92 -13.14
N CYS A 154 -10.75 -0.27 -12.66
CA CYS A 154 -9.42 -0.80 -12.97
C CYS A 154 -9.21 -1.17 -14.45
N GLY A 155 -10.30 -1.36 -15.21
CA GLY A 155 -10.24 -1.68 -16.63
C GLY A 155 -9.89 -3.13 -16.96
N SER A 156 -9.69 -3.99 -15.97
CA SER A 156 -9.38 -5.41 -16.18
C SER A 156 -10.62 -6.15 -16.71
N LYS A 157 -10.40 -7.10 -17.63
CA LYS A 157 -11.45 -8.01 -18.11
C LYS A 157 -12.00 -8.90 -16.99
N ARG A 158 -11.22 -9.12 -15.93
CA ARG A 158 -11.60 -9.92 -14.75
C ARG A 158 -12.06 -9.03 -13.58
N CYS A 159 -12.40 -7.78 -13.87
CA CYS A 159 -12.86 -6.85 -12.84
C CYS A 159 -14.15 -7.34 -12.19
N ARG A 160 -14.18 -7.28 -10.85
CA ARG A 160 -15.37 -7.62 -10.07
C ARG A 160 -16.52 -6.59 -10.21
N GLY A 161 -16.23 -5.44 -10.82
CA GLY A 161 -17.17 -4.32 -10.91
C GLY A 161 -17.17 -3.42 -9.69
N SER A 162 -16.67 -3.88 -8.55
CA SER A 162 -16.56 -3.12 -7.31
C SER A 162 -15.27 -3.46 -6.57
N MET A 163 -14.80 -2.53 -5.74
CA MET A 163 -13.62 -2.72 -4.89
C MET A 163 -13.92 -3.53 -3.63
N ASN A 164 -15.17 -3.71 -3.28
CA ASN A 164 -15.62 -4.41 -2.07
C ASN A 164 -16.64 -5.52 -2.33
#